data_da176b7cdd62e47d98f5f8cb57777768
#
_entry.id   da176b7cdd62e47d98f5f8cb57777768
#
_cell.length_a   1.000
_cell.length_b   1.000
_cell.length_c   1.000
_cell.angle_alpha   90.00
_cell.angle_beta   90.00
_cell.angle_gamma   90.00
#
_symmetry.space_group_name_H-M   'P 1'
#
loop_
_entity.id
_entity.type
_entity.pdbx_description
1 polymer ?
#
loop_
_entity_poly.entity_id
_entity_poly.type
_entity_poly.pdbx_seq_one_letter_code
_entity_poly.pdbx_strand_id
1 'polypeptide(L)'
;ATGIAGLSVVADSLSAIKYAKVKTVRNEKGIVTDYIVEGDFPKYGNNDDRVDQIASDLVHTFMSYIKGNHTYRGGIPTTSILTITSNVVYGKNTGSTPDGRKAGQPLHQAPTLCTTETATAQLLPWHL
;
A
#
# COMPACT_ATOMS: atom_id res chain seq x y z
N ALA A 1 -3.21 3.08 20.59
CA ALA A 1 -2.35 2.93 19.40
C ALA A 1 -3.21 2.67 18.17
N THR A 2 -2.83 3.24 17.04
CA THR A 2 -3.49 3.05 15.75
C THR A 2 -2.48 2.49 14.77
N GLY A 3 -2.82 1.38 14.11
CA GLY A 3 -1.91 0.73 13.17
C GLY A 3 -2.28 0.99 11.70
N ILE A 4 -1.28 1.13 10.84
CA ILE A 4 -1.44 1.15 9.39
C ILE A 4 -1.04 -0.21 8.85
N ALA A 5 -1.95 -0.86 8.12
CA ALA A 5 -1.70 -2.08 7.38
C ALA A 5 -2.03 -1.87 5.90
N GLY A 6 -1.29 -2.53 5.01
CA GLY A 6 -1.50 -2.40 3.56
C GLY A 6 -0.86 -1.16 2.92
N LEU A 7 0.08 -0.51 3.59
CA LEU A 7 0.76 0.69 3.07
C LEU A 7 1.41 0.44 1.71
N SER A 8 2.05 -0.70 1.51
CA SER A 8 2.69 -1.06 0.23
C SER A 8 1.71 -1.13 -0.93
N VAL A 9 0.54 -1.73 -0.72
CA VAL A 9 -0.50 -1.84 -1.75
C VAL A 9 -1.05 -0.46 -2.13
N VAL A 10 -1.26 0.41 -1.14
CA VAL A 10 -1.74 1.78 -1.38
C VAL A 10 -0.68 2.61 -2.08
N ALA A 11 0.58 2.52 -1.66
CA ALA A 11 1.69 3.23 -2.30
C ALA A 11 1.86 2.81 -3.76
N ASP A 12 1.83 1.51 -4.05
CA ASP A 12 1.91 0.98 -5.42
C ASP A 12 0.70 1.40 -6.26
N SER A 13 -0.49 1.38 -5.69
CA SER A 13 -1.71 1.81 -6.39
C SER A 13 -1.66 3.29 -6.75
N LEU A 14 -1.22 4.15 -5.84
CA LEU A 14 -1.05 5.58 -6.11
C LEU A 14 0.06 5.84 -7.12
N SER A 15 1.15 5.08 -7.05
CA SER A 15 2.24 5.13 -8.02
C SER A 15 1.75 4.74 -9.42
N ALA A 16 0.97 3.67 -9.54
CA ALA A 16 0.38 3.26 -10.80
C ALA A 16 -0.55 4.32 -11.38
N ILE A 17 -1.40 4.93 -10.56
CA ILE A 17 -2.29 6.01 -10.99
C ILE A 17 -1.50 7.23 -11.47
N LYS A 18 -0.38 7.53 -10.82
CA LYS A 18 0.43 8.71 -11.14
C LYS A 18 1.33 8.53 -12.36
N TYR A 19 1.95 7.38 -12.52
CA TYR A 19 3.01 7.14 -13.51
C TYR A 19 2.62 6.18 -14.63
N ALA A 20 1.60 5.36 -14.46
CA ALA A 20 1.07 4.48 -15.47
C ALA A 20 -0.33 4.93 -15.93
N LYS A 21 -0.86 4.27 -16.94
CA LYS A 21 -2.21 4.48 -17.41
C LYS A 21 -3.13 3.41 -16.83
N VAL A 22 -3.99 3.82 -15.91
CA VAL A 22 -4.94 2.92 -15.24
C VAL A 22 -6.33 3.19 -15.76
N LYS A 23 -6.97 2.15 -16.30
CA LYS A 23 -8.37 2.17 -16.74
C LYS A 23 -9.22 1.36 -15.78
N THR A 24 -10.36 1.90 -15.41
CA THR A 24 -11.33 1.20 -14.57
C THR A 24 -12.26 0.35 -15.41
N VAL A 25 -12.53 -0.86 -14.96
CA VAL A 25 -13.57 -1.74 -15.50
C VAL A 25 -14.77 -1.68 -14.57
N ARG A 26 -15.93 -1.32 -15.09
CA ARG A 26 -17.16 -1.15 -14.31
C ARG A 26 -18.18 -2.23 -14.71
N ASN A 27 -18.98 -2.66 -13.73
CA ASN A 27 -20.10 -3.55 -13.98
C ASN A 27 -21.34 -2.74 -14.46
N GLU A 28 -22.45 -3.43 -14.69
CA GLU A 28 -23.73 -2.83 -15.12
C GLU A 28 -24.28 -1.78 -14.15
N LYS A 29 -23.91 -1.90 -12.85
CA LYS A 29 -24.28 -0.93 -11.79
C LYS A 29 -23.35 0.26 -11.70
N GLY A 30 -22.30 0.35 -12.53
CA GLY A 30 -21.30 1.40 -12.50
C GLY A 30 -20.22 1.24 -11.41
N ILE A 31 -20.20 0.10 -10.69
CA ILE A 31 -19.21 -0.20 -9.66
C ILE A 31 -17.93 -0.71 -10.31
N VAL A 32 -16.79 -0.19 -9.89
CA VAL A 32 -15.48 -0.65 -10.37
C VAL A 32 -15.21 -2.07 -9.86
N THR A 33 -15.00 -3.00 -10.77
CA THR A 33 -14.73 -4.41 -10.46
C THR A 33 -13.32 -4.83 -10.76
N ASP A 34 -12.65 -4.13 -11.66
CA ASP A 34 -11.27 -4.44 -12.04
C ASP A 34 -10.55 -3.20 -12.59
N TYR A 35 -9.24 -3.34 -12.77
CA TYR A 35 -8.37 -2.32 -13.34
C TYR A 35 -7.49 -2.91 -14.43
N ILE A 36 -7.30 -2.14 -15.51
CA ILE A 36 -6.33 -2.42 -16.57
C ILE A 36 -5.21 -1.41 -16.42
N VAL A 37 -3.99 -1.90 -16.19
CA VAL A 37 -2.79 -1.08 -16.00
C VAL A 37 -1.91 -1.20 -17.23
N GLU A 38 -1.66 -0.08 -17.91
CA GLU A 38 -0.79 0.02 -19.07
C GLU A 38 0.44 0.87 -18.74
N GLY A 39 1.64 0.33 -18.94
CA GLY A 39 2.93 1.01 -18.69
C GLY A 39 3.57 0.61 -17.36
N ASP A 40 4.80 1.09 -17.18
CA ASP A 40 5.58 0.86 -15.97
C ASP A 40 5.38 1.98 -14.95
N PHE A 41 5.47 1.62 -13.68
CA PHE A 41 5.42 2.55 -12.57
C PHE A 41 6.38 2.10 -11.46
N PRO A 42 6.89 3.04 -10.63
CA PRO A 42 7.71 2.69 -9.47
C PRO A 42 6.93 1.83 -8.49
N LYS A 43 7.57 0.74 -8.00
CA LYS A 43 6.98 -0.16 -7.01
C LYS A 43 7.69 -0.01 -5.67
N TYR A 44 6.91 -0.03 -4.60
CA TYR A 44 7.43 0.04 -3.23
C TYR A 44 8.30 -1.18 -2.91
N GLY A 45 9.39 -0.95 -2.19
CA GLY A 45 10.36 -2.00 -1.81
C GLY A 45 11.57 -2.14 -2.74
N ASN A 46 11.63 -1.36 -3.83
CA ASN A 46 12.74 -1.35 -4.79
C ASN A 46 13.69 -0.14 -4.62
N ASN A 47 13.63 0.56 -3.48
CA ASN A 47 14.42 1.77 -3.21
C ASN A 47 14.24 2.86 -4.28
N ASP A 48 13.02 3.05 -4.73
CA ASP A 48 12.65 4.12 -5.67
C ASP A 48 12.04 5.29 -4.90
N ASP A 49 12.72 6.43 -4.91
CA ASP A 49 12.33 7.62 -4.14
C ASP A 49 10.93 8.15 -4.50
N ARG A 50 10.48 7.93 -5.71
CA ARG A 50 9.16 8.39 -6.17
C ARG A 50 8.02 7.72 -5.42
N VAL A 51 8.08 6.40 -5.24
CA VAL A 51 7.06 5.65 -4.52
C VAL A 51 7.29 5.72 -3.01
N ASP A 52 8.54 5.79 -2.57
CA ASP A 52 8.88 5.93 -1.15
C ASP A 52 8.38 7.27 -0.61
N GLN A 53 8.43 8.34 -1.41
CA GLN A 53 7.85 9.64 -1.04
C GLN A 53 6.32 9.55 -0.90
N ILE A 54 5.64 8.84 -1.78
CA ILE A 54 4.19 8.61 -1.68
C ILE A 54 3.85 7.89 -0.36
N ALA A 55 4.58 6.85 -0.02
CA ALA A 55 4.39 6.11 1.23
C ALA A 55 4.64 6.98 2.45
N SER A 56 5.72 7.78 2.44
CA SER A 56 6.06 8.70 3.52
C SER A 56 4.98 9.77 3.71
N ASP A 57 4.51 10.39 2.64
CA ASP A 57 3.46 11.41 2.69
C ASP A 57 2.14 10.84 3.23
N LEU A 58 1.80 9.61 2.85
CA LEU A 58 0.64 8.89 3.38
C LEU A 58 0.71 8.72 4.89
N VAL A 59 1.83 8.24 5.39
CA VAL A 59 2.06 8.02 6.82
C VAL A 59 1.99 9.34 7.58
N HIS A 60 2.65 10.39 7.11
CA HIS A 60 2.63 11.69 7.74
C HIS A 60 1.24 12.32 7.76
N THR A 61 0.49 12.21 6.66
CA THR A 61 -0.88 12.69 6.57
C THR A 61 -1.78 11.96 7.56
N PHE A 62 -1.70 10.64 7.61
CA PHE A 62 -2.46 9.82 8.55
C PHE A 62 -2.15 10.17 10.01
N MET A 63 -0.87 10.32 10.34
CA MET A 63 -0.45 10.73 11.69
C MET A 63 -0.96 12.11 12.06
N SER A 64 -0.98 13.06 11.15
CA SER A 64 -1.49 14.41 11.41
C SER A 64 -2.98 14.41 11.72
N TYR A 65 -3.76 13.60 10.98
CA TYR A 65 -5.19 13.43 11.26
C TYR A 65 -5.45 12.77 12.62
N ILE A 66 -4.69 11.75 12.96
CA ILE A 66 -4.83 11.07 14.26
C ILE A 66 -4.52 12.01 15.42
N LYS A 67 -3.45 12.78 15.32
CA LYS A 67 -3.04 13.74 16.36
C LYS A 67 -4.06 14.85 16.60
N GLY A 68 -4.87 15.18 15.59
CA GLY A 68 -5.93 16.17 15.67
C GLY A 68 -7.18 15.70 16.40
N ASN A 69 -7.27 14.42 16.73
CA ASN A 69 -8.46 13.84 17.39
C ASN A 69 -8.22 13.60 18.87
N HIS A 70 -9.27 13.85 19.66
CA HIS A 70 -9.26 13.56 21.09
C HIS A 70 -9.45 12.07 21.34
N THR A 71 -8.65 11.52 22.23
CA THR A 71 -8.77 10.14 22.69
C THR A 71 -9.46 10.07 24.03
N TYR A 72 -10.01 8.90 24.36
CA TYR A 72 -10.62 8.67 25.66
C TYR A 72 -9.61 8.93 26.79
N ARG A 73 -10.01 9.65 27.80
CA ARG A 73 -9.18 10.05 28.95
C ARG A 73 -7.94 10.88 28.61
N GLY A 74 -7.92 11.59 27.50
CA GLY A 74 -6.80 12.45 27.13
C GLY A 74 -5.52 11.70 26.77
N GLY A 75 -5.61 10.44 26.37
CA GLY A 75 -4.47 9.68 25.89
C GLY A 75 -3.84 10.32 24.64
N ILE A 76 -2.53 10.18 24.47
CA ILE A 76 -1.82 10.65 23.30
C ILE A 76 -1.93 9.58 22.19
N PRO A 77 -2.52 9.92 21.02
CA PRO A 77 -2.60 8.96 19.92
C PRO A 77 -1.20 8.66 19.37
N THR A 78 -0.92 7.38 19.19
CA THR A 78 0.31 6.90 18.58
C THR A 78 0.00 6.06 17.34
N THR A 79 0.91 6.04 16.40
CA THR A 79 0.76 5.30 15.15
C THR A 79 1.89 4.30 14.99
N SER A 80 1.56 3.11 14.51
CA SER A 80 2.53 2.10 14.09
C SER A 80 2.26 1.64 12.66
N ILE A 81 3.29 1.28 11.95
CA ILE A 81 3.20 0.64 10.64
C ILE A 81 3.35 -0.85 10.87
N LEU A 82 2.35 -1.61 10.44
CA LEU A 82 2.27 -3.03 10.71
C LEU A 82 2.54 -3.86 9.46
N THR A 83 3.42 -4.83 9.60
CA THR A 83 3.51 -5.95 8.65
C THR A 83 2.58 -7.04 9.14
N ILE A 84 1.62 -7.42 8.29
CA ILE A 84 0.65 -8.45 8.63
C ILE A 84 1.01 -9.77 7.96
N THR A 85 1.00 -10.84 8.74
CA THR A 85 1.18 -12.21 8.24
C THR A 85 -0.10 -12.77 7.62
N SER A 86 -1.23 -12.13 7.88
CA SER A 86 -2.55 -12.52 7.37
C SER A 86 -2.87 -11.93 5.99
N ASN A 87 -1.85 -11.56 5.22
CA ASN A 87 -1.98 -10.96 3.90
C ASN A 87 -2.80 -11.80 2.91
N VAL A 88 -2.75 -13.13 3.03
CA VAL A 88 -3.54 -14.06 2.21
C VAL A 88 -5.03 -13.93 2.51
N VAL A 89 -5.40 -13.92 3.80
CA VAL A 89 -6.79 -13.81 4.23
C VAL A 89 -7.37 -12.46 3.86
N TYR A 90 -6.64 -11.37 4.12
CA TYR A 90 -7.08 -10.03 3.75
C TYR A 90 -7.18 -9.86 2.23
N GLY A 91 -6.21 -10.37 1.47
CA GLY A 91 -6.24 -10.33 0.01
C GLY A 91 -7.43 -11.09 -0.56
N LYS A 92 -7.78 -12.23 0.02
CA LYS A 92 -8.95 -13.03 -0.39
C LYS A 92 -10.26 -12.25 -0.30
N ASN A 93 -10.37 -11.35 0.67
CA ASN A 93 -11.56 -10.54 0.90
C ASN A 93 -11.46 -9.11 0.30
N THR A 94 -10.41 -8.82 -0.45
CA THR A 94 -10.16 -7.51 -1.05
C THR A 94 -10.34 -7.58 -2.56
N GLY A 95 -11.07 -6.61 -3.12
CA GLY A 95 -11.26 -6.47 -4.57
C GLY A 95 -9.95 -6.17 -5.31
N SER A 96 -10.03 -6.04 -6.64
CA SER A 96 -8.88 -5.63 -7.47
C SER A 96 -8.39 -4.25 -7.08
N THR A 97 -7.07 -4.04 -7.18
CA THR A 97 -6.42 -2.77 -6.85
C THR A 97 -5.69 -2.17 -8.06
N PRO A 98 -5.50 -0.83 -8.12
CA PRO A 98 -4.91 -0.16 -9.28
C PRO A 98 -3.45 -0.53 -9.59
N ASP A 99 -2.75 -1.19 -8.68
CA ASP A 99 -1.40 -1.72 -8.87
C ASP A 99 -1.33 -2.99 -9.74
N GLY A 100 -2.49 -3.47 -10.20
CA GLY A 100 -2.61 -4.68 -11.02
C GLY A 100 -2.96 -5.94 -10.24
N ARG A 101 -3.06 -5.89 -8.91
CA ARG A 101 -3.51 -7.02 -8.09
C ARG A 101 -4.98 -7.32 -8.36
N LYS A 102 -5.30 -8.57 -8.61
CA LYS A 102 -6.68 -9.04 -8.85
C LYS A 102 -7.40 -9.40 -7.57
N ALA A 103 -8.73 -9.32 -7.60
CA ALA A 103 -9.58 -9.73 -6.49
C ALA A 103 -9.24 -11.14 -6.02
N GLY A 104 -9.10 -11.30 -4.71
CA GLY A 104 -8.76 -12.57 -4.08
C GLY A 104 -7.28 -12.95 -4.05
N GLN A 105 -6.40 -12.22 -4.75
CA GLN A 105 -4.96 -12.41 -4.63
C GLN A 105 -4.44 -11.90 -3.29
N PRO A 106 -3.39 -12.50 -2.72
CA PRO A 106 -2.78 -12.02 -1.49
C PRO A 106 -2.36 -10.56 -1.58
N LEU A 107 -2.47 -9.83 -0.48
CA LEU A 107 -1.84 -8.51 -0.35
C LEU A 107 -0.33 -8.69 -0.24
N HIS A 108 0.44 -7.77 -0.83
CA HIS A 108 1.87 -7.78 -0.65
C HIS A 108 2.22 -7.50 0.81
N GLN A 109 3.11 -8.31 1.36
CA GLN A 109 3.72 -8.01 2.66
C GLN A 109 4.77 -6.92 2.44
N ALA A 110 4.69 -5.83 3.17
CA ALA A 110 5.79 -4.88 3.26
C ALA A 110 6.72 -5.32 4.40
N PRO A 111 7.98 -5.42 4.21
CA PRO A 111 8.84 -5.50 3.04
C PRO A 111 9.19 -6.94 2.66
N THR A 112 8.22 -7.78 2.42
CA THR A 112 8.51 -9.16 2.01
C THR A 112 8.79 -9.20 0.53
N LEU A 113 9.97 -9.66 0.21
CA LEU A 113 10.43 -10.03 -1.11
C LEU A 113 9.39 -10.89 -1.83
N CYS A 114 8.70 -10.31 -2.77
CA CYS A 114 7.99 -11.11 -3.73
C CYS A 114 9.02 -11.77 -4.66
N THR A 115 8.91 -13.02 -4.75
CA THR A 115 9.80 -14.05 -5.24
C THR A 115 10.36 -13.89 -6.65
N THR A 116 10.64 -12.77 -7.22
CA THR A 116 11.43 -12.70 -8.45
C THR A 116 11.92 -11.31 -8.87
N GLU A 117 11.38 -10.24 -8.30
CA GLU A 117 11.71 -8.90 -8.79
C GLU A 117 12.41 -7.99 -7.76
N THR A 118 12.65 -8.45 -6.54
CA THR A 118 13.16 -7.63 -5.42
C THR A 118 14.49 -8.11 -4.85
N ALA A 119 15.39 -8.59 -5.69
CA ALA A 119 16.75 -8.98 -5.25
C ALA A 119 17.54 -7.81 -4.62
N THR A 120 17.13 -6.58 -4.88
CA THR A 120 17.85 -5.37 -4.42
C THR A 120 17.50 -4.97 -2.97
N ALA A 121 16.33 -5.33 -2.49
CA ALA A 121 15.88 -4.93 -1.14
C ALA A 121 16.54 -5.74 0.00
N GLN A 122 17.19 -6.85 -0.33
CA GLN A 122 17.85 -7.71 0.68
C GLN A 122 19.17 -7.16 1.22
N LEU A 123 19.72 -6.11 0.63
CA LEU A 123 21.07 -5.64 0.95
C LEU A 123 21.13 -4.34 1.76
N LEU A 124 19.99 -3.81 2.18
CA LEU A 124 19.99 -2.64 3.05
C LEU A 124 20.01 -3.09 4.51
N PRO A 125 21.11 -2.87 5.24
CA PRO A 125 21.14 -3.11 6.66
C PRO A 125 20.12 -2.19 7.35
N TRP A 126 19.36 -2.74 8.28
CA TRP A 126 18.52 -1.99 9.21
C TRP A 126 19.41 -1.11 10.08
N HIS A 127 19.79 0.05 9.60
CA HIS A 127 20.35 1.08 10.44
C HIS A 127 19.29 2.13 10.68
N LEU A 128 18.95 2.22 11.95
CA LEU A 128 18.15 3.24 12.59
C LEU A 128 18.44 4.64 12.07
#